data_889e4c6a5175465d00e8d0807ef43ad7
#
_entry.id   889e4c6a5175465d00e8d0807ef43ad7
#
_cell.length_a   1.000
_cell.length_b   1.000
_cell.length_c   1.000
_cell.angle_alpha   90.00
_cell.angle_beta   90.00
_cell.angle_gamma   90.00
#
_symmetry.space_group_name_H-M   'P 1'
#
loop_
_entity.id
_entity.type
_entity.pdbx_description
1 polymer ?
#
loop_
_entity_poly.entity_id
_entity_poly.type
_entity_poly.pdbx_seq_one_letter_code
_entity_poly.pdbx_strand_id
1 'polypeptide(L)'
;MYNESSLQVAMDYVGDNDTLPEYPLHLFPAPLLTGVTITCVLLFVVGILGNVMTMLVVSRFRDMRTTTNLYLSSMAFSDLLIFLCMPLDLFRLWQYRPWNLGDLLCKLFQFVSESCTYSTILNITALSVERYLAVCFPLWAKVVVTKGKVKLVILVLWAVSFASAGPIFVLVGVEHENGTNPSDTNECRATEYAIQSGLLTIMVWTSSVFFFLPVFCLTVLYSLIVRKLWRRKKKDIGPKTSIRDKYNRQTVKMLGLPSASFLVPSAYNLNTSFRHNQLAV
;
A
#
# COMPACT_ATOMS: atom_id res chain seq x y z
N MET A 1 -28.72 40.72 -39.27
CA MET A 1 -27.86 41.87 -38.97
C MET A 1 -27.12 41.55 -37.68
N TYR A 2 -25.97 40.90 -37.81
CA TYR A 2 -25.09 40.68 -36.68
C TYR A 2 -24.22 41.92 -36.53
N ASN A 3 -24.15 42.44 -35.31
CA ASN A 3 -23.56 43.74 -34.98
C ASN A 3 -22.02 43.63 -35.04
N GLU A 4 -21.37 44.37 -35.93
CA GLU A 4 -19.91 44.44 -36.10
C GLU A 4 -19.14 44.80 -34.84
N SER A 5 -19.79 45.46 -33.89
CA SER A 5 -19.20 45.80 -32.60
C SER A 5 -18.91 44.59 -31.72
N SER A 6 -19.64 43.48 -31.86
CA SER A 6 -19.41 42.23 -31.10
C SER A 6 -18.20 41.44 -31.63
N LEU A 7 -17.91 41.58 -32.92
CA LEU A 7 -16.73 40.96 -33.56
C LEU A 7 -15.44 41.72 -33.21
N GLN A 8 -15.53 43.06 -33.12
CA GLN A 8 -14.41 43.91 -32.75
C GLN A 8 -13.97 43.67 -31.28
N VAL A 9 -14.92 43.52 -30.35
CA VAL A 9 -14.64 43.16 -28.95
C VAL A 9 -14.08 41.74 -28.82
N ALA A 10 -14.48 40.81 -29.71
CA ALA A 10 -13.90 39.46 -29.74
C ALA A 10 -12.47 39.45 -30.35
N MET A 11 -12.16 40.35 -31.29
CA MET A 11 -10.82 40.48 -31.86
C MET A 11 -9.84 41.23 -30.94
N ASP A 12 -10.29 42.20 -30.16
CA ASP A 12 -9.45 42.88 -29.17
C ASP A 12 -9.12 41.98 -27.96
N TYR A 13 -9.87 40.91 -27.73
CA TYR A 13 -9.54 39.90 -26.70
C TYR A 13 -8.53 38.82 -27.18
N VAL A 14 -8.22 38.80 -28.50
CA VAL A 14 -7.26 37.83 -29.13
C VAL A 14 -5.86 38.43 -29.28
N GLY A 15 -5.67 39.72 -28.97
CA GLY A 15 -4.42 40.39 -29.12
C GLY A 15 -3.81 40.80 -27.76
N ASP A 16 -3.14 39.91 -27.13
CA ASP A 16 -1.98 40.14 -26.25
C ASP A 16 -1.88 39.14 -25.08
N ASN A 17 -1.82 37.85 -25.38
CA ASN A 17 -1.19 36.87 -24.48
C ASN A 17 -0.96 35.57 -25.23
N ASP A 18 0.14 35.49 -25.97
CA ASP A 18 0.82 34.23 -26.32
C ASP A 18 1.45 33.61 -25.07
N THR A 19 0.72 33.57 -23.96
CA THR A 19 0.98 32.63 -22.88
C THR A 19 0.28 31.34 -23.27
N LEU A 20 1.06 30.41 -23.83
CA LEU A 20 0.68 28.98 -23.86
C LEU A 20 0.01 28.65 -22.52
N PRO A 21 -1.11 27.89 -22.52
CA PRO A 21 -1.73 27.49 -21.27
C PRO A 21 -0.67 26.83 -20.40
N GLU A 22 -0.26 27.52 -19.35
CA GLU A 22 0.69 27.03 -18.35
C GLU A 22 -0.04 25.92 -17.60
N TYR A 23 0.11 24.68 -18.12
CA TYR A 23 -0.44 23.51 -17.47
C TYR A 23 0.12 23.47 -16.05
N PRO A 24 -0.72 23.40 -15.01
CA PRO A 24 -0.22 23.46 -13.67
C PRO A 24 0.76 22.30 -13.44
N LEU A 25 2.01 22.64 -13.20
CA LEU A 25 3.11 21.70 -12.93
C LEU A 25 2.78 20.82 -11.70
N HIS A 26 1.92 21.31 -10.83
CA HIS A 26 1.53 20.69 -9.58
C HIS A 26 0.03 20.41 -9.53
N LEU A 27 -0.34 19.16 -9.24
CA LEU A 27 -1.72 18.74 -9.06
C LEU A 27 -2.37 19.31 -7.78
N PHE A 28 -1.54 19.69 -6.80
CA PHE A 28 -1.98 20.14 -5.47
C PHE A 28 -1.28 21.44 -5.06
N PRO A 29 -1.90 22.23 -4.16
CA PRO A 29 -1.27 23.45 -3.62
C PRO A 29 0.07 23.17 -2.93
N ALA A 30 1.05 24.03 -3.13
CA ALA A 30 2.40 23.90 -2.59
C ALA A 30 2.47 23.63 -1.05
N PRO A 31 1.68 24.29 -0.19
CA PRO A 31 1.73 23.99 1.25
C PRO A 31 1.28 22.57 1.59
N LEU A 32 0.32 22.01 0.84
CA LEU A 32 -0.10 20.60 1.02
C LEU A 32 1.02 19.64 0.59
N LEU A 33 1.64 19.90 -0.57
CA LEU A 33 2.77 19.10 -1.06
C LEU A 33 3.95 19.10 -0.07
N THR A 34 4.28 20.27 0.48
CA THR A 34 5.35 20.41 1.48
C THR A 34 5.02 19.63 2.76
N GLY A 35 3.79 19.73 3.26
CA GLY A 35 3.36 18.99 4.45
C GLY A 35 3.41 17.47 4.24
N VAL A 36 2.94 16.99 3.10
CA VAL A 36 3.02 15.56 2.72
C VAL A 36 4.48 15.12 2.62
N THR A 37 5.33 15.89 1.96
CA THR A 37 6.75 15.57 1.79
C THR A 37 7.47 15.44 3.11
N ILE A 38 7.30 16.40 4.03
CA ILE A 38 7.91 16.35 5.37
C ILE A 38 7.46 15.09 6.11
N THR A 39 6.16 14.79 6.08
CA THR A 39 5.61 13.60 6.72
C THR A 39 6.20 12.31 6.12
N CYS A 40 6.26 12.23 4.79
CA CYS A 40 6.83 11.09 4.08
C CYS A 40 8.32 10.90 4.41
N VAL A 41 9.12 11.97 4.46
CA VAL A 41 10.56 11.91 4.81
C VAL A 41 10.75 11.42 6.24
N LEU A 42 9.95 11.90 7.20
CA LEU A 42 10.02 11.42 8.57
C LEU A 42 9.66 9.93 8.67
N LEU A 43 8.58 9.50 8.02
CA LEU A 43 8.18 8.10 7.97
C LEU A 43 9.22 7.21 7.27
N PHE A 44 9.85 7.72 6.21
CA PHE A 44 10.92 7.05 5.48
C PHE A 44 12.11 6.73 6.40
N VAL A 45 12.61 7.73 7.12
CA VAL A 45 13.76 7.54 8.02
C VAL A 45 13.44 6.55 9.13
N VAL A 46 12.33 6.75 9.84
CA VAL A 46 11.91 5.87 10.93
C VAL A 46 11.60 4.46 10.42
N GLY A 47 10.92 4.36 9.28
CA GLY A 47 10.55 3.08 8.67
C GLY A 47 11.75 2.27 8.19
N ILE A 48 12.72 2.89 7.50
CA ILE A 48 13.95 2.20 7.10
C ILE A 48 14.73 1.71 8.33
N LEU A 49 14.95 2.57 9.32
CA LEU A 49 15.68 2.18 10.53
C LEU A 49 15.00 1.01 11.25
N GLY A 50 13.68 1.07 11.45
CA GLY A 50 12.92 0.01 12.13
C GLY A 50 12.94 -1.32 11.37
N ASN A 51 12.74 -1.30 10.06
CA ASN A 51 12.69 -2.51 9.24
C ASN A 51 14.07 -3.12 9.05
N VAL A 52 15.14 -2.32 8.84
CA VAL A 52 16.53 -2.79 8.79
C VAL A 52 16.93 -3.43 10.12
N MET A 53 16.62 -2.80 11.26
CA MET A 53 16.89 -3.37 12.59
C MET A 53 16.15 -4.68 12.78
N THR A 54 14.90 -4.78 12.39
CA THR A 54 14.11 -6.03 12.46
C THR A 54 14.79 -7.15 11.66
N MET A 55 15.18 -6.88 10.42
CA MET A 55 15.86 -7.87 9.58
C MET A 55 17.22 -8.26 10.14
N LEU A 56 18.02 -7.31 10.62
CA LEU A 56 19.33 -7.58 11.23
C LEU A 56 19.20 -8.46 12.47
N VAL A 57 18.28 -8.17 13.37
CA VAL A 57 18.06 -8.95 14.59
C VAL A 57 17.66 -10.39 14.26
N VAL A 58 16.69 -10.58 13.35
CA VAL A 58 16.23 -11.92 12.97
C VAL A 58 17.31 -12.71 12.21
N SER A 59 18.11 -12.04 11.38
CA SER A 59 19.18 -12.68 10.62
C SER A 59 20.40 -13.02 11.48
N ARG A 60 20.78 -12.14 12.43
CA ARG A 60 22.00 -12.26 13.23
C ARG A 60 21.85 -13.25 14.38
N PHE A 61 20.70 -13.25 15.07
CA PHE A 61 20.48 -14.03 16.28
C PHE A 61 19.64 -15.29 15.97
N ARG A 62 20.23 -16.48 16.16
CA ARG A 62 19.53 -17.77 15.88
C ARG A 62 18.31 -17.98 16.78
N ASP A 63 18.37 -17.51 18.02
CA ASP A 63 17.28 -17.65 18.99
C ASP A 63 16.06 -16.79 18.63
N MET A 64 16.29 -15.72 17.86
CA MET A 64 15.23 -14.86 17.33
C MET A 64 14.52 -15.42 16.09
N ARG A 65 14.98 -16.55 15.52
CA ARG A 65 14.36 -17.18 14.34
C ARG A 65 13.15 -18.03 14.73
N THR A 66 12.14 -17.40 15.33
CA THR A 66 10.83 -18.02 15.59
C THR A 66 9.94 -17.94 14.35
N THR A 67 8.83 -18.71 14.32
CA THR A 67 7.84 -18.66 13.23
C THR A 67 7.28 -17.26 13.05
N THR A 68 6.93 -16.58 14.15
CA THR A 68 6.49 -15.19 14.17
C THR A 68 7.49 -14.24 13.54
N ASN A 69 8.75 -14.36 13.94
CA ASN A 69 9.80 -13.44 13.47
C ASN A 69 10.14 -13.67 11.99
N LEU A 70 9.83 -14.85 11.43
CA LEU A 70 9.91 -15.07 9.98
C LEU A 70 8.87 -14.22 9.23
N TYR A 71 7.62 -14.16 9.71
CA TYR A 71 6.61 -13.26 9.13
C TYR A 71 7.00 -11.78 9.28
N LEU A 72 7.47 -11.38 10.49
CA LEU A 72 7.94 -10.02 10.75
C LEU A 72 9.09 -9.62 9.82
N SER A 73 10.04 -10.55 9.57
CA SER A 73 11.12 -10.31 8.62
C SER A 73 10.63 -10.20 7.17
N SER A 74 9.64 -11.00 6.78
CA SER A 74 9.01 -10.88 5.45
C SER A 74 8.29 -9.55 5.26
N MET A 75 7.56 -9.07 6.27
CA MET A 75 6.91 -7.76 6.25
C MET A 75 7.94 -6.64 6.22
N ALA A 76 8.98 -6.70 7.05
CA ALA A 76 10.06 -5.72 7.04
C ALA A 76 10.74 -5.63 5.66
N PHE A 77 10.90 -6.74 4.96
CA PHE A 77 11.42 -6.75 3.59
C PHE A 77 10.46 -6.06 2.60
N SER A 78 9.16 -6.35 2.67
CA SER A 78 8.14 -5.66 1.86
C SER A 78 8.16 -4.15 2.11
N ASP A 79 8.22 -3.75 3.39
CA ASP A 79 8.22 -2.34 3.79
C ASP A 79 9.45 -1.59 3.26
N LEU A 80 10.64 -2.23 3.29
CA LEU A 80 11.85 -1.65 2.71
C LEU A 80 11.73 -1.44 1.20
N LEU A 81 11.10 -2.36 0.47
CA LEU A 81 10.83 -2.20 -0.96
C LEU A 81 9.86 -1.05 -1.24
N ILE A 82 8.79 -0.89 -0.43
CA ILE A 82 7.86 0.24 -0.52
C ILE A 82 8.60 1.56 -0.26
N PHE A 83 9.48 1.62 0.74
CA PHE A 83 10.28 2.81 1.00
C PHE A 83 11.24 3.13 -0.16
N LEU A 84 11.76 2.14 -0.89
CA LEU A 84 12.54 2.39 -2.10
C LEU A 84 11.70 3.00 -3.24
N CYS A 85 10.41 2.72 -3.30
CA CYS A 85 9.50 3.31 -4.27
C CYS A 85 9.03 4.73 -3.89
N MET A 86 9.05 5.07 -2.59
CA MET A 86 8.54 6.35 -2.06
C MET A 86 9.17 7.61 -2.72
N PRO A 87 10.49 7.69 -3.01
CA PRO A 87 11.06 8.83 -3.72
C PRO A 87 10.45 9.04 -5.11
N LEU A 88 10.10 7.96 -5.82
CA LEU A 88 9.45 8.03 -7.13
C LEU A 88 7.99 8.50 -7.01
N ASP A 89 7.28 8.07 -5.98
CA ASP A 89 5.94 8.56 -5.66
C ASP A 89 5.96 10.05 -5.31
N LEU A 90 6.94 10.50 -4.51
CA LEU A 90 7.12 11.92 -4.20
C LEU A 90 7.50 12.72 -5.45
N PHE A 91 8.40 12.20 -6.29
CA PHE A 91 8.74 12.84 -7.56
C PHE A 91 7.49 13.03 -8.42
N ARG A 92 6.66 12.00 -8.60
CA ARG A 92 5.40 12.08 -9.34
C ARG A 92 4.40 13.06 -8.73
N LEU A 93 4.41 13.21 -7.41
CA LEU A 93 3.53 14.13 -6.70
C LEU A 93 3.94 15.61 -6.93
N TRP A 94 5.24 15.87 -6.96
CA TRP A 94 5.79 17.22 -7.22
C TRP A 94 5.84 17.57 -8.70
N GLN A 95 6.21 16.62 -9.55
CA GLN A 95 6.30 16.80 -10.99
C GLN A 95 5.39 15.82 -11.69
N TYR A 96 4.12 16.16 -11.77
CA TYR A 96 3.13 15.31 -12.40
C TYR A 96 3.36 15.20 -13.92
N ARG A 97 3.75 16.29 -14.57
CA ARG A 97 4.11 16.42 -16.01
C ARG A 97 5.40 17.19 -16.17
N PRO A 98 6.28 16.82 -17.13
CA PRO A 98 6.30 15.56 -17.85
C PRO A 98 6.96 14.42 -17.06
N TRP A 99 6.51 13.18 -17.27
CA TRP A 99 7.17 12.00 -16.75
C TRP A 99 8.34 11.60 -17.65
N ASN A 100 9.57 11.83 -17.20
CA ASN A 100 10.80 11.64 -17.99
C ASN A 100 11.56 10.34 -17.67
N LEU A 101 11.03 9.51 -16.75
CA LEU A 101 11.74 8.33 -16.25
C LEU A 101 11.43 7.04 -17.07
N GLY A 102 10.64 7.16 -18.13
CA GLY A 102 10.29 6.08 -19.04
C GLY A 102 9.16 5.17 -18.56
N ASP A 103 8.62 4.39 -19.50
CA ASP A 103 7.46 3.53 -19.30
C ASP A 103 7.79 2.33 -18.38
N LEU A 104 8.97 1.73 -18.55
CA LEU A 104 9.37 0.58 -17.75
C LEU A 104 9.44 0.93 -16.25
N LEU A 105 10.01 2.08 -15.89
CA LEU A 105 10.10 2.49 -14.49
C LEU A 105 8.71 2.84 -13.92
N CYS A 106 7.84 3.48 -14.72
CA CYS A 106 6.46 3.74 -14.37
C CYS A 106 5.71 2.44 -13.97
N LYS A 107 5.85 1.38 -14.75
CA LYS A 107 5.24 0.07 -14.50
C LYS A 107 5.87 -0.65 -13.31
N LEU A 108 7.21 -0.68 -13.25
CA LEU A 108 7.95 -1.45 -12.24
C LEU A 108 7.71 -0.94 -10.82
N PHE A 109 7.79 0.38 -10.59
CA PHE A 109 7.62 0.86 -9.21
C PHE A 109 6.18 0.68 -8.72
N GLN A 110 5.18 0.84 -9.60
CA GLN A 110 3.79 0.56 -9.27
C GLN A 110 3.57 -0.93 -8.98
N PHE A 111 4.12 -1.82 -9.81
CA PHE A 111 4.06 -3.27 -9.60
C PHE A 111 4.70 -3.69 -8.28
N VAL A 112 5.89 -3.17 -7.96
CA VAL A 112 6.59 -3.48 -6.70
C VAL A 112 5.80 -2.96 -5.51
N SER A 113 5.31 -1.73 -5.55
CA SER A 113 4.52 -1.12 -4.49
C SER A 113 3.26 -1.93 -4.18
N GLU A 114 2.48 -2.29 -5.19
CA GLU A 114 1.26 -3.10 -5.03
C GLU A 114 1.57 -4.52 -4.55
N SER A 115 2.55 -5.19 -5.15
CA SER A 115 2.96 -6.53 -4.73
C SER A 115 3.38 -6.56 -3.26
N CYS A 116 4.16 -5.59 -2.82
CA CYS A 116 4.60 -5.47 -1.43
C CYS A 116 3.43 -5.20 -0.49
N THR A 117 2.49 -4.35 -0.89
CA THR A 117 1.27 -4.07 -0.12
C THR A 117 0.44 -5.34 0.07
N TYR A 118 0.18 -6.09 -0.99
CA TYR A 118 -0.54 -7.36 -0.90
C TYR A 118 0.22 -8.38 -0.04
N SER A 119 1.53 -8.50 -0.23
CA SER A 119 2.37 -9.40 0.58
C SER A 119 2.29 -9.06 2.07
N THR A 120 2.40 -7.79 2.44
CA THR A 120 2.32 -7.36 3.83
C THR A 120 0.97 -7.68 4.45
N ILE A 121 -0.13 -7.37 3.77
CA ILE A 121 -1.49 -7.66 4.25
C ILE A 121 -1.69 -9.17 4.46
N LEU A 122 -1.26 -9.99 3.50
CA LEU A 122 -1.36 -11.45 3.58
C LEU A 122 -0.49 -12.03 4.70
N ASN A 123 0.73 -11.51 4.88
CA ASN A 123 1.62 -11.92 5.98
C ASN A 123 1.03 -11.58 7.35
N ILE A 124 0.44 -10.40 7.54
CA ILE A 124 -0.26 -10.02 8.78
C ILE A 124 -1.42 -10.97 9.06
N THR A 125 -2.19 -11.31 8.03
CA THR A 125 -3.34 -12.23 8.14
C THR A 125 -2.87 -13.64 8.53
N ALA A 126 -1.85 -14.17 7.85
CA ALA A 126 -1.27 -15.49 8.16
C ALA A 126 -0.69 -15.57 9.57
N LEU A 127 0.03 -14.51 10.00
CA LEU A 127 0.53 -14.39 11.37
C LEU A 127 -0.62 -14.40 12.40
N SER A 128 -1.72 -13.72 12.10
CA SER A 128 -2.88 -13.66 12.98
C SER A 128 -3.58 -15.02 13.09
N VAL A 129 -3.67 -15.77 11.99
CA VAL A 129 -4.14 -17.17 11.99
C VAL A 129 -3.22 -18.03 12.85
N GLU A 130 -1.89 -17.91 12.70
CA GLU A 130 -0.92 -18.64 13.53
C GLU A 130 -1.13 -18.34 15.02
N ARG A 131 -1.34 -17.08 15.39
CA ARG A 131 -1.63 -16.67 16.77
C ARG A 131 -2.93 -17.24 17.29
N TYR A 132 -3.97 -17.22 16.47
CA TYR A 132 -5.24 -17.85 16.82
C TYR A 132 -5.08 -19.34 17.11
N LEU A 133 -4.37 -20.08 16.24
CA LEU A 133 -4.09 -21.50 16.43
C LEU A 133 -3.28 -21.76 17.70
N ALA A 134 -2.24 -20.97 17.96
CA ALA A 134 -1.39 -21.11 19.13
C ALA A 134 -2.16 -20.88 20.45
N VAL A 135 -3.15 -19.98 20.44
CA VAL A 135 -3.97 -19.68 21.64
C VAL A 135 -5.14 -20.65 21.78
N CYS A 136 -5.89 -20.92 20.69
CA CYS A 136 -7.11 -21.72 20.76
C CYS A 136 -6.85 -23.22 20.69
N PHE A 137 -5.83 -23.67 19.95
CA PHE A 137 -5.51 -25.08 19.68
C PHE A 137 -4.00 -25.38 19.87
N PRO A 138 -3.44 -25.24 21.09
CA PRO A 138 -2.00 -25.27 21.32
C PRO A 138 -1.33 -26.60 20.96
N LEU A 139 -2.03 -27.73 21.09
CA LEU A 139 -1.48 -29.05 20.73
C LEU A 139 -1.37 -29.22 19.23
N TRP A 140 -2.40 -28.82 18.50
CA TRP A 140 -2.42 -28.88 17.04
C TRP A 140 -1.45 -27.87 16.41
N ALA A 141 -1.36 -26.67 16.98
CA ALA A 141 -0.42 -25.64 16.51
C ALA A 141 1.03 -26.13 16.54
N LYS A 142 1.47 -26.89 17.54
CA LYS A 142 2.83 -27.46 17.62
C LYS A 142 3.17 -28.38 16.44
N VAL A 143 2.20 -29.08 15.88
CA VAL A 143 2.37 -30.01 14.76
C VAL A 143 2.29 -29.29 13.41
N VAL A 144 1.37 -28.34 13.30
CA VAL A 144 1.07 -27.65 12.03
C VAL A 144 2.03 -26.47 11.79
N VAL A 145 2.34 -25.70 12.83
CA VAL A 145 3.16 -24.49 12.72
C VAL A 145 4.65 -24.83 12.93
N THR A 146 5.34 -25.18 11.87
CA THR A 146 6.79 -25.44 11.87
C THR A 146 7.51 -24.38 11.04
N LYS A 147 8.78 -24.12 11.34
CA LYS A 147 9.59 -23.12 10.60
C LYS A 147 9.64 -23.39 9.09
N GLY A 148 9.71 -24.67 8.69
CA GLY A 148 9.72 -25.05 7.27
C GLY A 148 8.40 -24.73 6.57
N LYS A 149 7.26 -25.09 7.20
CA LYS A 149 5.93 -24.80 6.66
C LYS A 149 5.65 -23.29 6.60
N VAL A 150 6.09 -22.53 7.61
CA VAL A 150 5.95 -21.07 7.60
C VAL A 150 6.73 -20.42 6.46
N LYS A 151 7.96 -20.88 6.18
CA LYS A 151 8.72 -20.40 5.01
C LYS A 151 7.98 -20.70 3.70
N LEU A 152 7.40 -21.88 3.57
CA LEU A 152 6.60 -22.26 2.40
C LEU A 152 5.37 -21.36 2.27
N VAL A 153 4.66 -21.12 3.37
CA VAL A 153 3.51 -20.20 3.40
C VAL A 153 3.93 -18.81 2.92
N ILE A 154 5.02 -18.24 3.47
CA ILE A 154 5.53 -16.92 3.05
C ILE A 154 5.84 -16.90 1.55
N LEU A 155 6.48 -17.94 1.02
CA LEU A 155 6.76 -18.06 -0.42
C LEU A 155 5.48 -18.05 -1.26
N VAL A 156 4.47 -18.81 -0.84
CA VAL A 156 3.16 -18.85 -1.52
C VAL A 156 2.48 -17.47 -1.45
N LEU A 157 2.53 -16.79 -0.31
CA LEU A 157 1.95 -15.45 -0.16
C LEU A 157 2.61 -14.44 -1.10
N TRP A 158 3.94 -14.49 -1.27
CA TRP A 158 4.64 -13.67 -2.24
C TRP A 158 4.24 -14.00 -3.68
N ALA A 159 4.15 -15.28 -4.02
CA ALA A 159 3.71 -15.70 -5.36
C ALA A 159 2.30 -15.21 -5.68
N VAL A 160 1.36 -15.31 -4.72
CA VAL A 160 0.00 -14.77 -4.86
C VAL A 160 0.03 -13.25 -5.02
N SER A 161 0.84 -12.54 -4.24
CA SER A 161 0.97 -11.08 -4.32
C SER A 161 1.48 -10.63 -5.68
N PHE A 162 2.51 -11.26 -6.22
CA PHE A 162 3.03 -10.96 -7.56
C PHE A 162 2.02 -11.27 -8.67
N ALA A 163 1.34 -12.40 -8.58
CA ALA A 163 0.32 -12.78 -9.56
C ALA A 163 -0.86 -11.78 -9.57
N SER A 164 -1.29 -11.33 -8.37
CA SER A 164 -2.38 -10.36 -8.21
C SER A 164 -2.00 -8.95 -8.69
N ALA A 165 -0.74 -8.56 -8.55
CA ALA A 165 -0.22 -7.28 -9.04
C ALA A 165 0.16 -7.32 -10.53
N GLY A 166 0.31 -8.51 -11.14
CA GLY A 166 0.71 -8.71 -12.53
C GLY A 166 -0.03 -7.84 -13.57
N PRO A 167 -1.35 -7.67 -13.48
CA PRO A 167 -2.10 -6.82 -14.39
C PRO A 167 -1.61 -5.38 -14.50
N ILE A 168 -0.86 -4.85 -13.51
CA ILE A 168 -0.30 -3.49 -13.53
C ILE A 168 0.54 -3.24 -14.79
N PHE A 169 1.25 -4.23 -15.31
CA PHE A 169 2.04 -4.08 -16.53
C PHE A 169 1.21 -3.72 -17.78
N VAL A 170 -0.08 -4.02 -17.75
CA VAL A 170 -1.05 -3.66 -18.82
C VAL A 170 -1.87 -2.44 -18.44
N LEU A 171 -2.15 -2.28 -17.13
CA LEU A 171 -3.03 -1.23 -16.62
C LEU A 171 -2.37 0.14 -16.54
N VAL A 172 -1.05 0.18 -16.35
CA VAL A 172 -0.29 1.42 -16.13
C VAL A 172 0.73 1.59 -17.25
N GLY A 173 0.94 2.82 -17.68
CA GLY A 173 1.91 3.20 -18.68
C GLY A 173 2.12 4.69 -18.74
N VAL A 174 3.02 5.11 -19.62
CA VAL A 174 3.22 6.51 -19.94
C VAL A 174 2.26 6.91 -21.04
N GLU A 175 1.29 7.73 -20.71
CA GLU A 175 0.29 8.28 -21.62
C GLU A 175 0.53 9.77 -21.85
N HIS A 176 0.15 10.26 -23.02
CA HIS A 176 0.24 11.68 -23.38
C HIS A 176 -1.13 12.19 -23.86
N GLU A 177 -1.32 13.47 -23.83
CA GLU A 177 -2.57 14.10 -24.27
C GLU A 177 -2.58 14.22 -25.82
N ASN A 178 -3.65 13.75 -26.45
CA ASN A 178 -3.79 13.76 -27.90
C ASN A 178 -3.72 15.19 -28.45
N GLY A 179 -2.82 15.41 -29.42
CA GLY A 179 -2.63 16.72 -30.07
C GLY A 179 -1.57 17.62 -29.42
N THR A 180 -0.87 17.14 -28.39
CA THR A 180 0.23 17.86 -27.72
C THR A 180 1.57 17.17 -27.98
N ASN A 181 2.68 17.89 -27.70
CA ASN A 181 4.00 17.27 -27.80
C ASN A 181 4.18 16.25 -26.67
N PRO A 182 4.53 14.98 -27.00
CA PRO A 182 4.71 13.94 -25.99
C PRO A 182 5.77 14.29 -24.92
N SER A 183 6.80 15.08 -25.31
CA SER A 183 7.86 15.54 -24.39
C SER A 183 7.35 16.38 -23.21
N ASP A 184 6.22 17.05 -23.38
CA ASP A 184 5.74 18.05 -22.43
C ASP A 184 4.54 17.56 -21.61
N THR A 185 3.85 16.52 -22.09
CA THR A 185 2.57 16.04 -21.52
C THR A 185 2.58 14.59 -21.09
N ASN A 186 3.70 13.91 -21.14
CA ASN A 186 3.83 12.53 -20.67
C ASN A 186 3.45 12.38 -19.20
N GLU A 187 2.59 11.40 -18.88
CA GLU A 187 2.14 11.09 -17.53
C GLU A 187 2.26 9.59 -17.24
N CYS A 188 2.74 9.25 -16.06
CA CYS A 188 2.66 7.88 -15.57
C CYS A 188 1.30 7.66 -14.93
N ARG A 189 0.35 7.10 -15.70
CA ARG A 189 -1.05 6.90 -15.28
C ARG A 189 -1.65 5.59 -15.81
N ALA A 190 -2.91 5.34 -15.47
CA ALA A 190 -3.65 4.24 -16.08
C ALA A 190 -3.78 4.46 -17.59
N THR A 191 -3.55 3.40 -18.38
CA THR A 191 -3.64 3.45 -19.84
C THR A 191 -5.09 3.65 -20.30
N GLU A 192 -5.29 4.31 -21.42
CA GLU A 192 -6.63 4.45 -22.02
C GLU A 192 -7.26 3.08 -22.30
N TYR A 193 -6.45 2.12 -22.74
CA TYR A 193 -6.89 0.72 -22.91
C TYR A 193 -7.43 0.13 -21.60
N ALA A 194 -6.79 0.36 -20.47
CA ALA A 194 -7.22 -0.13 -19.17
C ALA A 194 -8.57 0.47 -18.74
N ILE A 195 -8.80 1.74 -19.07
CA ILE A 195 -10.05 2.45 -18.77
C ILE A 195 -11.18 1.92 -19.66
N GLN A 196 -10.97 1.86 -20.97
CA GLN A 196 -11.98 1.46 -21.96
C GLN A 196 -12.35 -0.03 -21.85
N SER A 197 -11.40 -0.90 -21.54
CA SER A 197 -11.62 -2.35 -21.38
C SER A 197 -12.27 -2.74 -20.05
N GLY A 198 -12.41 -1.81 -19.11
CA GLY A 198 -12.92 -2.09 -17.76
C GLY A 198 -11.91 -2.82 -16.84
N LEU A 199 -10.68 -3.08 -17.30
CA LEU A 199 -9.65 -3.73 -16.49
C LEU A 199 -9.29 -2.92 -15.24
N LEU A 200 -9.31 -1.59 -15.34
CA LEU A 200 -9.11 -0.72 -14.19
C LEU A 200 -10.15 -0.97 -13.09
N THR A 201 -11.41 -1.16 -13.45
CA THR A 201 -12.49 -1.50 -12.51
C THR A 201 -12.23 -2.83 -11.82
N ILE A 202 -11.79 -3.85 -12.57
CA ILE A 202 -11.43 -5.16 -12.01
C ILE A 202 -10.28 -5.01 -11.01
N MET A 203 -9.25 -4.21 -11.32
CA MET A 203 -8.12 -3.97 -10.41
C MET A 203 -8.56 -3.27 -9.12
N VAL A 204 -9.44 -2.26 -9.20
CA VAL A 204 -10.03 -1.59 -8.02
C VAL A 204 -10.80 -2.57 -7.15
N TRP A 205 -11.60 -3.47 -7.74
CA TRP A 205 -12.28 -4.52 -6.99
C TRP A 205 -11.30 -5.50 -6.35
N THR A 206 -10.26 -5.91 -7.07
CA THR A 206 -9.22 -6.79 -6.54
C THR A 206 -8.53 -6.16 -5.34
N SER A 207 -8.06 -4.92 -5.45
CA SER A 207 -7.44 -4.17 -4.34
C SER A 207 -8.40 -4.01 -3.16
N SER A 208 -9.69 -3.76 -3.42
CA SER A 208 -10.72 -3.67 -2.39
C SER A 208 -10.90 -4.99 -1.63
N VAL A 209 -10.93 -6.12 -2.35
CA VAL A 209 -11.01 -7.46 -1.72
C VAL A 209 -9.77 -7.73 -0.88
N PHE A 210 -8.56 -7.45 -1.39
CA PHE A 210 -7.31 -7.60 -0.64
C PHE A 210 -7.24 -6.73 0.61
N PHE A 211 -8.00 -5.64 0.65
CA PHE A 211 -8.09 -4.77 1.82
C PHE A 211 -9.18 -5.22 2.81
N PHE A 212 -10.43 -5.31 2.36
CA PHE A 212 -11.56 -5.55 3.25
C PHE A 212 -11.60 -6.96 3.82
N LEU A 213 -11.27 -7.99 3.01
CA LEU A 213 -11.30 -9.38 3.45
C LEU A 213 -10.30 -9.65 4.60
N PRO A 214 -9.01 -9.26 4.51
CA PRO A 214 -8.09 -9.38 5.63
C PRO A 214 -8.49 -8.60 6.86
N VAL A 215 -8.96 -7.36 6.72
CA VAL A 215 -9.43 -6.55 7.86
C VAL A 215 -10.58 -7.24 8.59
N PHE A 216 -11.53 -7.80 7.85
CA PHE A 216 -12.61 -8.59 8.44
C PHE A 216 -12.07 -9.84 9.14
N CYS A 217 -11.20 -10.60 8.49
CA CYS A 217 -10.56 -11.80 9.08
C CYS A 217 -9.80 -11.45 10.36
N LEU A 218 -9.01 -10.39 10.36
CA LEU A 218 -8.28 -9.90 11.53
C LEU A 218 -9.22 -9.57 12.69
N THR A 219 -10.27 -8.81 12.41
CA THR A 219 -11.27 -8.42 13.42
C THR A 219 -11.91 -9.65 14.07
N VAL A 220 -12.31 -10.64 13.27
CA VAL A 220 -12.88 -11.91 13.77
C VAL A 220 -11.85 -12.69 14.60
N LEU A 221 -10.64 -12.89 14.07
CA LEU A 221 -9.58 -13.65 14.75
C LEU A 221 -9.20 -13.03 16.10
N TYR A 222 -9.02 -11.70 16.14
CA TYR A 222 -8.71 -11.00 17.40
C TYR A 222 -9.86 -11.07 18.39
N SER A 223 -11.10 -10.93 17.96
CA SER A 223 -12.28 -11.08 18.80
C SER A 223 -12.33 -12.48 19.43
N LEU A 224 -12.05 -13.53 18.65
CA LEU A 224 -12.01 -14.89 19.14
C LEU A 224 -10.86 -15.14 20.13
N ILE A 225 -9.66 -14.60 19.85
CA ILE A 225 -8.50 -14.68 20.76
C ILE A 225 -8.84 -14.01 22.09
N VAL A 226 -9.34 -12.77 22.07
CA VAL A 226 -9.72 -12.01 23.26
C VAL A 226 -10.79 -12.75 24.07
N ARG A 227 -11.84 -13.24 23.40
CA ARG A 227 -12.91 -14.03 24.04
C ARG A 227 -12.38 -15.29 24.72
N LYS A 228 -11.42 -15.99 24.09
CA LYS A 228 -10.79 -17.19 24.66
C LYS A 228 -9.93 -16.87 25.86
N LEU A 229 -9.15 -15.78 25.80
CA LEU A 229 -8.32 -15.33 26.92
C LEU A 229 -9.17 -14.88 28.13
N TRP A 230 -10.29 -14.18 27.89
CA TRP A 230 -11.20 -13.77 28.96
C TRP A 230 -11.87 -14.97 29.64
N ARG A 231 -12.31 -15.98 28.87
CA ARG A 231 -12.88 -17.19 29.42
C ARG A 231 -11.89 -17.98 30.29
N ARG A 232 -10.60 -18.00 29.91
CA ARG A 232 -9.54 -18.62 30.73
C ARG A 232 -9.34 -17.86 32.04
N LYS A 233 -9.27 -16.52 31.99
CA LYS A 233 -9.12 -15.68 33.20
C LYS A 233 -10.26 -15.88 34.17
N LYS A 234 -11.49 -16.11 33.72
CA LYS A 234 -12.65 -16.35 34.60
C LYS A 234 -12.62 -17.72 35.27
N LYS A 235 -11.89 -18.70 34.70
CA LYS A 235 -11.72 -20.05 35.30
C LYS A 235 -10.54 -20.15 36.28
N ASP A 236 -9.49 -19.35 36.05
CA ASP A 236 -8.29 -19.35 36.92
C ASP A 236 -8.38 -18.20 37.94
N ILE A 237 -9.18 -18.37 38.97
CA ILE A 237 -9.17 -17.51 40.16
C ILE A 237 -8.02 -17.96 41.09
N GLY A 238 -6.77 -17.94 40.58
CA GLY A 238 -5.57 -18.27 41.33
C GLY A 238 -4.38 -17.37 40.90
N PRO A 239 -3.38 -17.12 41.81
CA PRO A 239 -2.38 -16.07 41.62
C PRO A 239 -1.26 -16.39 40.60
N LYS A 240 -1.40 -17.35 39.70
CA LYS A 240 -0.41 -17.67 38.67
C LYS A 240 -0.82 -17.11 37.34
N THR A 241 -0.70 -15.80 37.15
CA THR A 241 -0.66 -15.17 35.81
C THR A 241 0.60 -15.69 35.09
N SER A 242 0.41 -16.68 34.22
CA SER A 242 1.49 -17.28 33.45
C SER A 242 2.18 -16.18 32.60
N ILE A 243 3.52 -16.17 32.60
CA ILE A 243 4.37 -15.33 31.72
C ILE A 243 3.87 -15.37 30.27
N ARG A 244 3.30 -16.49 29.86
CA ARG A 244 2.68 -16.75 28.56
C ARG A 244 1.45 -15.86 28.29
N ASP A 245 0.64 -15.54 29.30
CA ASP A 245 -0.53 -14.66 29.13
C ASP A 245 -0.13 -13.19 29.00
N LYS A 246 0.97 -12.80 29.66
CA LYS A 246 1.58 -11.47 29.50
C LYS A 246 2.14 -11.30 28.07
N TYR A 247 2.82 -12.33 27.56
CA TYR A 247 3.35 -12.35 26.19
C TYR A 247 2.24 -12.29 25.13
N ASN A 248 1.17 -13.08 25.28
CA ASN A 248 0.02 -13.08 24.38
C ASN A 248 -0.71 -11.72 24.37
N ARG A 249 -0.81 -11.04 25.51
CA ARG A 249 -1.37 -9.68 25.60
C ARG A 249 -0.52 -8.63 24.89
N GLN A 250 0.80 -8.70 25.01
CA GLN A 250 1.72 -7.80 24.31
C GLN A 250 1.61 -8.01 22.81
N THR A 251 1.54 -9.25 22.32
CA THR A 251 1.42 -9.58 20.91
C THR A 251 0.10 -9.06 20.32
N VAL A 252 -1.02 -9.18 21.07
CA VAL A 252 -2.32 -8.62 20.66
C VAL A 252 -2.28 -7.09 20.57
N LYS A 253 -1.60 -6.43 21.50
CA LYS A 253 -1.41 -4.96 21.45
C LYS A 253 -0.51 -4.53 20.29
N MET A 254 0.58 -5.26 20.03
CA MET A 254 1.52 -4.95 18.96
C MET A 254 0.91 -5.15 17.55
N LEU A 255 0.01 -6.11 17.37
CA LEU A 255 -0.62 -6.39 16.09
C LEU A 255 -1.88 -5.55 15.82
N GLY A 256 -2.51 -5.01 16.87
CA GLY A 256 -3.65 -4.09 16.74
C GLY A 256 -3.26 -2.68 16.26
N LEU A 257 -2.05 -2.23 16.55
CA LEU A 257 -1.52 -0.92 16.14
C LEU A 257 -1.16 -0.85 14.63
N PRO A 258 -0.49 -1.85 14.01
CA PRO A 258 -0.18 -1.79 12.58
C PRO A 258 -1.41 -1.84 11.68
N SER A 259 -2.48 -2.53 12.09
CA SER A 259 -3.73 -2.59 11.29
C SER A 259 -4.34 -1.20 11.08
N ALA A 260 -4.18 -0.28 12.03
CA ALA A 260 -4.67 1.10 11.92
C ALA A 260 -3.78 1.96 11.01
N SER A 261 -2.46 1.73 10.98
CA SER A 261 -1.52 2.51 10.16
C SER A 261 -1.53 2.12 8.68
N PHE A 262 -1.95 0.89 8.33
CA PHE A 262 -2.13 0.45 6.94
C PHE A 262 -3.42 0.98 6.29
N LEU A 263 -4.40 1.43 7.08
CA LEU A 263 -5.64 2.01 6.57
C LEU A 263 -5.41 3.32 5.79
N VAL A 264 -4.39 4.07 6.13
CA VAL A 264 -4.15 5.41 5.57
C VAL A 264 -3.56 5.38 4.15
N PRO A 265 -2.51 4.59 3.81
CA PRO A 265 -1.96 4.56 2.45
C PRO A 265 -2.88 3.90 1.43
N SER A 266 -3.57 2.81 1.79
CA SER A 266 -4.48 2.10 0.88
C SER A 266 -5.74 2.92 0.56
N ALA A 267 -6.28 3.65 1.55
CA ALA A 267 -7.39 4.59 1.33
C ALA A 267 -6.97 5.77 0.45
N TYR A 268 -5.71 6.20 0.53
CA TYR A 268 -5.16 7.28 -0.30
C TYR A 268 -5.03 6.86 -1.77
N ASN A 269 -4.52 5.65 -2.05
CA ASN A 269 -4.42 5.11 -3.40
C ASN A 269 -5.79 4.87 -4.04
N LEU A 270 -6.78 4.39 -3.29
CA LEU A 270 -8.16 4.25 -3.74
C LEU A 270 -8.80 5.63 -4.04
N ASN A 271 -8.57 6.63 -3.21
CA ASN A 271 -9.18 7.96 -3.36
C ASN A 271 -8.55 8.75 -4.52
N THR A 272 -7.26 8.60 -4.79
CA THR A 272 -6.60 9.21 -5.95
C THR A 272 -7.06 8.57 -7.27
N SER A 273 -7.23 7.25 -7.32
CA SER A 273 -7.82 6.56 -8.48
C SER A 273 -9.28 6.97 -8.71
N PHE A 274 -10.07 7.15 -7.65
CA PHE A 274 -11.48 7.55 -7.75
C PHE A 274 -11.65 9.01 -8.21
N ARG A 275 -10.82 9.93 -7.74
CA ARG A 275 -10.85 11.34 -8.17
C ARG A 275 -10.44 11.51 -9.63
N HIS A 276 -9.49 10.71 -10.12
CA HIS A 276 -9.10 10.75 -11.53
C HIS A 276 -10.24 10.35 -12.47
N ASN A 277 -11.10 9.41 -12.05
CA ASN A 277 -12.29 9.03 -12.83
C ASN A 277 -13.41 10.08 -12.82
N GLN A 278 -13.47 10.98 -11.83
CA GLN A 278 -14.48 12.05 -11.80
C GLN A 278 -14.06 13.33 -12.54
N LEU A 279 -12.77 13.50 -12.81
CA LEU A 279 -12.25 14.65 -13.59
C LEU A 279 -12.10 14.32 -15.10
N ALA A 280 -12.32 13.05 -15.49
CA ALA A 280 -12.25 12.58 -16.88
C ALA A 280 -13.66 12.36 -17.50
N VAL A 281 -14.73 12.80 -16.85
CA VAL A 281 -16.10 12.95 -17.37
C VAL A 281 -16.43 14.45 -17.36
#